data_4f023f74fb7a5d1059103df196a6fccc
#
_entry.id   4f023f74fb7a5d1059103df196a6fccc
#
_cell.length_a   1.000
_cell.length_b   1.000
_cell.length_c   1.000
_cell.angle_alpha   90.00
_cell.angle_beta   90.00
_cell.angle_gamma   90.00
#
_symmetry.space_group_name_H-M   'P 1'
#
loop_
_entity.id
_entity.type
_entity.pdbx_description
1 polymer ?
#
loop_
_entity_poly.entity_id
_entity_poly.type
_entity_poly.pdbx_seq_one_letter_code
_entity_poly.pdbx_strand_id
1 'polypeptide(L)'
;MKVLIVCNNAFYHGNGLCTAVQTLHKELNAAGIEARIMACANPEEGGQQPEYPLKHFKFPFFENIIYSNGFRYAAADRKMMREAIGWADVVHLEEGFPIEAIAANLAARAGKVCVGSYHLLTENIMANLEMQNDAVFNRLVTFFWRKLVYDKCRIIHCPTYMVRDYLDGYGFKSEKMVFSNGITTATDRTSSDKPQADPYLILCTGRFSNEKSQGTLLDAMRYSRHSREIQLSFAGKGPKEKKYRKMVARLMKDGVLAYEPVIGFYDSKTLSGICRKAYLYVHCATVEVEGLSCVEALREGAVPVIAKGRVTATAQFALDERSIFPIRDAKALAERIDWWIEHPEERERMGDAYAESVKKYDINLSIRSMIEMYNKALVK
;
A
#
# COMPACT_ATOMS: atom_id res chain seq x y z
N MET A 1 20.81 -15.66 -11.61
CA MET A 1 20.25 -15.74 -10.24
C MET A 1 18.80 -16.14 -10.34
N LYS A 2 18.36 -17.07 -9.51
CA LYS A 2 17.01 -17.61 -9.44
C LYS A 2 16.35 -17.16 -8.14
N VAL A 3 15.23 -16.46 -8.22
CA VAL A 3 14.51 -15.91 -7.06
C VAL A 3 13.13 -16.54 -6.95
N LEU A 4 12.82 -17.13 -5.80
CA LEU A 4 11.49 -17.62 -5.48
C LEU A 4 10.79 -16.59 -4.58
N ILE A 5 9.76 -15.95 -5.10
CA ILE A 5 8.90 -15.02 -4.34
C ILE A 5 7.78 -15.83 -3.70
N VAL A 6 7.66 -15.75 -2.37
CA VAL A 6 6.66 -16.51 -1.60
C VAL A 6 5.70 -15.52 -0.95
N CYS A 7 4.41 -15.65 -1.26
CA CYS A 7 3.34 -14.86 -0.67
C CYS A 7 2.05 -15.68 -0.61
N ASN A 8 1.08 -15.23 0.17
CA ASN A 8 -0.21 -15.91 0.23
C ASN A 8 -1.04 -15.69 -1.03
N ASN A 9 -0.99 -14.49 -1.59
CA ASN A 9 -1.84 -14.08 -2.70
C ASN A 9 -1.08 -13.16 -3.67
N ALA A 10 -0.96 -13.57 -4.93
CA ALA A 10 -0.29 -12.79 -5.96
C ALA A 10 -1.27 -12.21 -7.01
N PHE A 11 -2.33 -12.95 -7.37
CA PHE A 11 -3.16 -12.66 -8.54
C PHE A 11 -4.63 -12.37 -8.22
N TYR A 12 -5.00 -12.28 -6.94
CA TYR A 12 -6.34 -11.90 -6.55
C TYR A 12 -6.46 -10.38 -6.38
N HIS A 13 -7.36 -9.76 -7.11
CA HIS A 13 -7.47 -8.30 -7.22
C HIS A 13 -7.91 -7.60 -5.92
N GLY A 14 -7.37 -6.41 -5.69
CA GLY A 14 -7.80 -5.47 -4.63
C GLY A 14 -6.84 -5.32 -3.45
N ASN A 15 -5.66 -5.92 -3.50
CA ASN A 15 -4.65 -5.78 -2.45
C ASN A 15 -3.36 -5.15 -3.03
N GLY A 16 -2.84 -4.10 -2.38
CA GLY A 16 -1.60 -3.44 -2.81
C GLY A 16 -0.37 -4.36 -2.82
N LEU A 17 -0.34 -5.39 -1.96
CA LEU A 17 0.71 -6.41 -1.97
C LEU A 17 0.70 -7.21 -3.28
N CYS A 18 -0.48 -7.62 -3.77
CA CYS A 18 -0.57 -8.35 -5.04
C CYS A 18 0.03 -7.54 -6.19
N THR A 19 -0.27 -6.24 -6.25
CA THR A 19 0.32 -5.35 -7.26
C THR A 19 1.83 -5.26 -7.09
N ALA A 20 2.34 -5.11 -5.88
CA ALA A 20 3.78 -5.04 -5.61
C ALA A 20 4.50 -6.33 -6.01
N VAL A 21 3.96 -7.50 -5.66
CA VAL A 21 4.52 -8.82 -6.02
C VAL A 21 4.53 -9.03 -7.53
N GLN A 22 3.42 -8.72 -8.23
CA GLN A 22 3.34 -8.83 -9.68
C GLN A 22 4.34 -7.91 -10.38
N THR A 23 4.44 -6.66 -9.90
CA THR A 23 5.41 -5.70 -10.43
C THR A 23 6.84 -6.18 -10.19
N LEU A 24 7.17 -6.60 -8.97
CA LEU A 24 8.48 -7.14 -8.63
C LEU A 24 8.84 -8.33 -9.54
N HIS A 25 7.95 -9.30 -9.69
CA HIS A 25 8.14 -10.47 -10.53
C HIS A 25 8.41 -10.08 -12.00
N LYS A 26 7.56 -9.19 -12.55
CA LYS A 26 7.68 -8.71 -13.93
C LYS A 26 9.02 -8.01 -14.16
N GLU A 27 9.35 -7.06 -13.29
CA GLU A 27 10.53 -6.21 -13.48
C GLU A 27 11.84 -6.96 -13.21
N LEU A 28 11.87 -7.93 -12.26
CA LEU A 28 13.02 -8.81 -12.09
C LEU A 28 13.28 -9.65 -13.33
N ASN A 29 12.25 -10.25 -13.91
CA ASN A 29 12.39 -11.04 -15.15
C ASN A 29 12.83 -10.14 -16.32
N ALA A 30 12.33 -8.92 -16.43
CA ALA A 30 12.77 -7.93 -17.42
C ALA A 30 14.26 -7.54 -17.22
N ALA A 31 14.75 -7.54 -15.99
CA ALA A 31 16.15 -7.28 -15.65
C ALA A 31 17.06 -8.53 -15.80
N GLY A 32 16.56 -9.66 -16.32
CA GLY A 32 17.32 -10.89 -16.53
C GLY A 32 17.50 -11.76 -15.28
N ILE A 33 16.74 -11.52 -14.21
CA ILE A 33 16.68 -12.37 -13.03
C ILE A 33 15.53 -13.36 -13.21
N GLU A 34 15.81 -14.66 -13.17
CA GLU A 34 14.77 -15.68 -13.25
C GLU A 34 13.95 -15.71 -11.95
N ALA A 35 12.84 -15.00 -11.93
CA ALA A 35 11.94 -14.92 -10.78
C ALA A 35 10.69 -15.78 -11.00
N ARG A 36 10.26 -16.52 -9.98
CA ARG A 36 9.03 -17.32 -9.94
C ARG A 36 8.24 -17.03 -8.67
N ILE A 37 6.92 -17.09 -8.78
CA ILE A 37 5.99 -16.88 -7.67
C ILE A 37 5.48 -18.22 -7.15
N MET A 38 5.47 -18.37 -5.83
CA MET A 38 4.71 -19.38 -5.09
C MET A 38 3.61 -18.71 -4.29
N ALA A 39 2.37 -18.93 -4.66
CA ALA A 39 1.20 -18.32 -4.02
C ALA A 39 -0.05 -19.20 -4.18
N CYS A 40 -1.15 -18.80 -3.54
CA CYS A 40 -2.45 -19.41 -3.78
C CYS A 40 -2.82 -19.31 -5.27
N ALA A 41 -3.32 -20.41 -5.83
CA ALA A 41 -3.83 -20.44 -7.21
C ALA A 41 -4.90 -19.36 -7.42
N ASN A 42 -4.84 -18.69 -8.58
CA ASN A 42 -5.86 -17.73 -8.95
C ASN A 42 -7.20 -18.44 -9.20
N PRO A 43 -8.29 -18.02 -8.56
CA PRO A 43 -9.60 -18.65 -8.75
C PRO A 43 -10.28 -18.24 -10.05
N GLU A 44 -9.82 -17.19 -10.72
CA GLU A 44 -10.43 -16.67 -11.94
C GLU A 44 -10.06 -17.56 -13.11
N GLU A 45 -11.07 -18.03 -13.84
CA GLU A 45 -10.88 -18.86 -15.03
C GLU A 45 -10.14 -18.06 -16.12
N GLY A 46 -9.03 -18.64 -16.64
CA GLY A 46 -8.16 -17.96 -17.59
C GLY A 46 -7.27 -16.88 -17.00
N GLY A 47 -7.34 -16.62 -15.69
CA GLY A 47 -6.46 -15.67 -15.00
C GLY A 47 -5.02 -16.16 -14.90
N GLN A 48 -4.08 -15.22 -14.79
CA GLN A 48 -2.66 -15.54 -14.60
C GLN A 48 -2.46 -16.37 -13.33
N GLN A 49 -1.67 -17.43 -13.42
CA GLN A 49 -1.35 -18.34 -12.32
C GLN A 49 0.09 -18.13 -11.84
N PRO A 50 0.38 -18.34 -10.54
CA PRO A 50 1.76 -18.45 -10.06
C PRO A 50 2.43 -19.70 -10.65
N GLU A 51 3.74 -19.69 -10.81
CA GLU A 51 4.51 -20.84 -11.30
C GLU A 51 4.40 -22.05 -10.36
N TYR A 52 4.21 -21.79 -9.07
CA TYR A 52 3.97 -22.80 -8.04
C TYR A 52 2.62 -22.54 -7.36
N PRO A 53 1.49 -23.02 -7.96
CA PRO A 53 0.16 -22.74 -7.47
C PRO A 53 -0.20 -23.61 -6.26
N LEU A 54 -0.39 -22.99 -5.11
CA LEU A 54 -0.80 -23.63 -3.89
C LEU A 54 -2.34 -23.65 -3.77
N LYS A 55 -2.87 -24.64 -3.09
CA LYS A 55 -4.31 -24.72 -2.80
C LYS A 55 -4.71 -23.59 -1.84
N HIS A 56 -5.96 -23.17 -1.96
CA HIS A 56 -6.54 -22.22 -1.02
C HIS A 56 -6.81 -22.89 0.34
N PHE A 57 -6.34 -22.26 1.42
CA PHE A 57 -6.69 -22.62 2.79
C PHE A 57 -7.92 -21.83 3.23
N LYS A 58 -9.03 -22.54 3.46
CA LYS A 58 -10.29 -21.93 3.91
C LYS A 58 -10.35 -21.90 5.44
N PHE A 59 -10.55 -20.71 6.00
CA PHE A 59 -10.75 -20.54 7.44
C PHE A 59 -12.20 -20.79 7.80
N PRO A 60 -12.51 -21.80 8.64
CA PRO A 60 -13.86 -21.97 9.15
C PRO A 60 -14.35 -20.66 9.83
N PHE A 61 -15.57 -20.24 9.54
CA PHE A 61 -16.27 -19.07 10.08
C PHE A 61 -15.74 -17.69 9.68
N PHE A 62 -14.47 -17.53 9.27
CA PHE A 62 -13.86 -16.23 8.96
C PHE A 62 -13.61 -15.98 7.47
N GLU A 63 -13.85 -16.96 6.61
CA GLU A 63 -13.52 -16.90 5.19
C GLU A 63 -14.14 -15.68 4.49
N ASN A 64 -15.42 -15.37 4.74
CA ASN A 64 -16.10 -14.24 4.13
C ASN A 64 -15.49 -12.90 4.53
N ILE A 65 -15.00 -12.78 5.77
CA ILE A 65 -14.34 -11.57 6.27
C ILE A 65 -12.98 -11.43 5.59
N ILE A 66 -12.21 -12.51 5.52
CA ILE A 66 -10.90 -12.56 4.86
C ILE A 66 -11.04 -12.19 3.39
N TYR A 67 -11.98 -12.83 2.70
CA TYR A 67 -12.25 -12.62 1.28
C TYR A 67 -12.73 -11.19 0.97
N SER A 68 -13.63 -10.62 1.78
CA SER A 68 -14.10 -9.24 1.62
C SER A 68 -13.01 -8.19 1.83
N ASN A 69 -11.93 -8.58 2.55
CA ASN A 69 -10.73 -7.76 2.72
C ASN A 69 -9.67 -8.00 1.62
N GLY A 70 -9.98 -8.77 0.57
CA GLY A 70 -9.09 -9.02 -0.56
C GLY A 70 -7.93 -9.97 -0.24
N PHE A 71 -8.05 -10.81 0.81
CA PHE A 71 -7.03 -11.80 1.16
C PHE A 71 -7.48 -13.23 0.82
N ARG A 72 -6.49 -14.06 0.49
CA ARG A 72 -6.61 -15.51 0.39
C ARG A 72 -5.35 -16.11 0.98
N TYR A 73 -5.51 -17.14 1.80
CA TYR A 73 -4.38 -17.83 2.40
C TYR A 73 -4.05 -19.09 1.63
N ALA A 74 -2.77 -19.34 1.42
CA ALA A 74 -2.27 -20.53 0.75
C ALA A 74 -2.13 -21.70 1.73
N ALA A 75 -2.58 -22.89 1.33
CA ALA A 75 -2.31 -24.13 2.05
C ALA A 75 -0.94 -24.67 1.65
N ALA A 76 -0.11 -25.06 2.63
CA ALA A 76 1.22 -25.56 2.38
C ALA A 76 1.20 -26.92 1.66
N ASP A 77 1.81 -27.00 0.48
CA ASP A 77 2.20 -28.25 -0.17
C ASP A 77 3.72 -28.43 0.01
N ARG A 78 4.12 -29.23 0.99
CA ARG A 78 5.53 -29.41 1.34
C ARG A 78 6.38 -30.04 0.24
N LYS A 79 5.77 -30.80 -0.69
CA LYS A 79 6.48 -31.40 -1.83
C LYS A 79 6.79 -30.30 -2.84
N MET A 80 5.80 -29.56 -3.28
CA MET A 80 5.95 -28.41 -4.20
C MET A 80 6.90 -27.34 -3.60
N MET A 81 6.76 -27.04 -2.32
CA MET A 81 7.62 -26.07 -1.64
C MET A 81 9.10 -26.49 -1.63
N ARG A 82 9.41 -27.78 -1.39
CA ARG A 82 10.80 -28.26 -1.44
C ARG A 82 11.36 -28.20 -2.86
N GLU A 83 10.56 -28.51 -3.86
CA GLU A 83 10.94 -28.42 -5.26
C GLU A 83 11.29 -26.97 -5.64
N ALA A 84 10.38 -26.04 -5.36
CA ALA A 84 10.55 -24.62 -5.65
C ALA A 84 11.74 -23.99 -4.91
N ILE A 85 11.91 -24.32 -3.62
CA ILE A 85 13.03 -23.85 -2.81
C ILE A 85 14.35 -24.46 -3.31
N GLY A 86 14.34 -25.74 -3.70
CA GLY A 86 15.51 -26.40 -4.29
C GLY A 86 16.01 -25.73 -5.57
N TRP A 87 15.09 -25.27 -6.40
CA TRP A 87 15.34 -24.53 -7.64
C TRP A 87 15.97 -23.14 -7.40
N ALA A 88 15.57 -22.43 -6.33
CA ALA A 88 15.95 -21.04 -6.08
C ALA A 88 17.38 -20.90 -5.54
N ASP A 89 18.05 -19.80 -5.86
CA ASP A 89 19.24 -19.29 -5.16
C ASP A 89 18.84 -18.45 -3.96
N VAL A 90 17.78 -17.62 -4.10
CA VAL A 90 17.22 -16.75 -3.07
C VAL A 90 15.75 -17.04 -2.89
N VAL A 91 15.30 -17.19 -1.65
CA VAL A 91 13.88 -17.28 -1.27
C VAL A 91 13.47 -15.93 -0.67
N HIS A 92 12.58 -15.23 -1.34
CA HIS A 92 12.07 -13.93 -0.93
C HIS A 92 10.67 -14.06 -0.31
N LEU A 93 10.54 -13.70 0.96
CA LEU A 93 9.32 -13.82 1.76
C LEU A 93 8.63 -12.46 1.86
N GLU A 94 7.39 -12.37 1.39
CA GLU A 94 6.67 -11.07 1.29
C GLU A 94 5.83 -10.75 2.51
N GLU A 95 5.54 -11.75 3.35
CA GLU A 95 4.64 -11.60 4.50
C GLU A 95 5.15 -12.39 5.71
N GLY A 96 4.46 -12.24 6.86
CA GLY A 96 4.78 -12.93 8.11
C GLY A 96 3.89 -14.13 8.44
N PHE A 97 3.14 -14.68 7.48
CA PHE A 97 2.12 -15.70 7.70
C PHE A 97 2.68 -17.14 7.68
N PRO A 98 1.82 -18.17 7.97
CA PRO A 98 2.28 -19.57 8.09
C PRO A 98 3.00 -20.12 6.87
N ILE A 99 2.61 -19.73 5.65
CA ILE A 99 3.24 -20.24 4.42
C ILE A 99 4.70 -19.78 4.33
N GLU A 100 4.96 -18.51 4.66
CA GLU A 100 6.31 -17.93 4.68
C GLU A 100 7.14 -18.53 5.82
N ALA A 101 6.52 -18.81 6.98
CA ALA A 101 7.20 -19.48 8.09
C ALA A 101 7.64 -20.91 7.71
N ILE A 102 6.82 -21.65 6.96
CA ILE A 102 7.16 -22.97 6.45
C ILE A 102 8.27 -22.86 5.39
N ALA A 103 8.16 -21.90 4.45
CA ALA A 103 9.17 -21.65 3.43
C ALA A 103 10.51 -21.29 4.04
N ALA A 104 10.56 -20.39 5.03
CA ALA A 104 11.75 -20.00 5.76
C ALA A 104 12.45 -21.21 6.43
N ASN A 105 11.67 -22.10 7.07
CA ASN A 105 12.20 -23.30 7.70
C ASN A 105 12.74 -24.31 6.67
N LEU A 106 12.05 -24.49 5.55
CA LEU A 106 12.49 -25.39 4.48
C LEU A 106 13.75 -24.85 3.79
N ALA A 107 13.82 -23.54 3.54
CA ALA A 107 15.00 -22.88 2.97
C ALA A 107 16.21 -22.99 3.88
N ALA A 108 16.06 -22.74 5.18
CA ALA A 108 17.14 -22.91 6.16
C ALA A 108 17.69 -24.35 6.19
N ARG A 109 16.80 -25.36 6.13
CA ARG A 109 17.20 -26.78 6.07
C ARG A 109 17.90 -27.15 4.76
N ALA A 110 17.56 -26.48 3.67
CA ALA A 110 18.16 -26.69 2.35
C ALA A 110 19.43 -25.84 2.13
N GLY A 111 19.87 -25.05 3.12
CA GLY A 111 21.02 -24.15 3.01
C GLY A 111 20.79 -22.98 2.02
N LYS A 112 19.52 -22.65 1.73
CA LYS A 112 19.17 -21.58 0.81
C LYS A 112 19.09 -20.23 1.52
N VAL A 113 19.44 -19.16 0.81
CA VAL A 113 19.39 -17.80 1.33
C VAL A 113 17.94 -17.32 1.40
N CYS A 114 17.53 -16.80 2.55
CA CYS A 114 16.25 -16.11 2.72
C CYS A 114 16.47 -14.61 2.86
N VAL A 115 15.62 -13.83 2.19
CA VAL A 115 15.39 -12.41 2.42
C VAL A 115 13.91 -12.18 2.65
N GLY A 116 13.53 -11.05 3.22
CA GLY A 116 12.11 -10.73 3.41
C GLY A 116 11.80 -9.30 3.06
N SER A 117 10.58 -9.01 2.65
CA SER A 117 10.00 -7.67 2.62
C SER A 117 8.99 -7.50 3.76
N TYR A 118 8.87 -6.30 4.30
CA TYR A 118 7.93 -6.02 5.36
C TYR A 118 6.83 -5.09 4.87
N HIS A 119 5.76 -5.66 4.33
CA HIS A 119 4.67 -4.94 3.67
C HIS A 119 3.42 -4.76 4.52
N LEU A 120 3.36 -5.35 5.70
CA LEU A 120 2.17 -5.37 6.51
C LEU A 120 2.51 -5.15 7.98
N LEU A 121 1.96 -4.10 8.59
CA LEU A 121 2.02 -3.91 10.03
C LEU A 121 0.92 -4.74 10.72
N THR A 122 1.16 -5.18 11.94
CA THR A 122 0.14 -5.89 12.72
C THR A 122 -1.09 -5.03 12.96
N GLU A 123 -0.90 -3.73 13.07
CA GLU A 123 -1.97 -2.73 13.16
C GLU A 123 -2.93 -2.74 11.96
N ASN A 124 -2.46 -3.09 10.74
CA ASN A 124 -3.33 -3.25 9.58
C ASN A 124 -4.34 -4.40 9.77
N ILE A 125 -3.89 -5.52 10.35
CA ILE A 125 -4.75 -6.67 10.64
C ILE A 125 -5.75 -6.31 11.73
N MET A 126 -5.24 -5.71 12.80
CA MET A 126 -6.04 -5.34 13.97
C MET A 126 -7.05 -4.23 13.67
N ALA A 127 -6.79 -3.37 12.69
CA ALA A 127 -7.73 -2.35 12.25
C ALA A 127 -9.07 -2.96 11.76
N ASN A 128 -9.02 -4.14 11.14
CA ASN A 128 -10.22 -4.85 10.71
C ASN A 128 -11.07 -5.39 11.88
N LEU A 129 -10.45 -5.56 13.05
CA LEU A 129 -11.09 -5.94 14.31
C LEU A 129 -11.34 -4.74 15.24
N GLU A 130 -11.07 -3.52 14.76
CA GLU A 130 -11.12 -2.27 15.55
C GLU A 130 -10.15 -2.27 16.76
N MET A 131 -9.13 -3.14 16.76
CA MET A 131 -8.13 -3.34 17.83
C MET A 131 -6.73 -2.83 17.45
N GLN A 132 -6.60 -1.94 16.44
CA GLN A 132 -5.29 -1.46 15.96
C GLN A 132 -4.44 -0.76 17.04
N ASN A 133 -5.05 -0.33 18.14
CA ASN A 133 -4.38 0.31 19.27
C ASN A 133 -4.01 -0.66 20.40
N ASP A 134 -4.32 -1.95 20.27
CA ASP A 134 -3.93 -2.96 21.27
C ASP A 134 -2.43 -3.26 21.15
N ALA A 135 -1.65 -2.57 21.99
CA ALA A 135 -0.19 -2.69 21.97
C ALA A 135 0.30 -4.10 22.37
N VAL A 136 -0.41 -4.79 23.24
CA VAL A 136 -0.04 -6.13 23.72
C VAL A 136 -0.19 -7.15 22.59
N PHE A 137 -1.33 -7.13 21.93
CA PHE A 137 -1.61 -8.04 20.84
C PHE A 137 -0.70 -7.79 19.64
N ASN A 138 -0.52 -6.52 19.23
CA ASN A 138 0.41 -6.15 18.18
C ASN A 138 1.83 -6.63 18.48
N ARG A 139 2.29 -6.47 19.72
CA ARG A 139 3.61 -6.93 20.16
C ARG A 139 3.74 -8.44 20.09
N LEU A 140 2.71 -9.17 20.48
CA LEU A 140 2.70 -10.64 20.44
C LEU A 140 2.77 -11.16 18.99
N VAL A 141 1.92 -10.66 18.10
CA VAL A 141 1.89 -11.07 16.69
C VAL A 141 3.21 -10.72 16.00
N THR A 142 3.72 -9.50 16.21
CA THR A 142 5.02 -9.08 15.65
C THR A 142 6.17 -9.96 16.19
N PHE A 143 6.14 -10.38 17.46
CA PHE A 143 7.11 -11.31 18.03
C PHE A 143 7.07 -12.66 17.31
N PHE A 144 5.89 -13.23 17.05
CA PHE A 144 5.77 -14.49 16.32
C PHE A 144 6.24 -14.35 14.88
N TRP A 145 5.85 -13.28 14.16
CA TRP A 145 6.35 -13.03 12.81
C TRP A 145 7.87 -12.95 12.77
N ARG A 146 8.46 -12.19 13.70
CA ARG A 146 9.91 -12.10 13.83
C ARG A 146 10.53 -13.49 13.99
N LYS A 147 10.06 -14.27 14.97
CA LYS A 147 10.65 -15.58 15.31
C LYS A 147 10.43 -16.63 14.24
N LEU A 148 9.27 -16.67 13.64
CA LEU A 148 8.91 -17.72 12.69
C LEU A 148 9.41 -17.45 11.27
N VAL A 149 9.55 -16.19 10.89
CA VAL A 149 9.88 -15.76 9.53
C VAL A 149 11.18 -14.95 9.51
N TYR A 150 11.14 -13.73 10.04
CA TYR A 150 12.15 -12.72 9.77
C TYR A 150 13.50 -12.92 10.45
N ASP A 151 13.57 -13.61 11.61
CA ASP A 151 14.85 -14.00 12.22
C ASP A 151 15.64 -15.01 11.33
N LYS A 152 15.02 -15.58 10.29
CA LYS A 152 15.66 -16.47 9.29
C LYS A 152 16.09 -15.75 8.02
N CYS A 153 15.66 -14.50 7.85
CA CYS A 153 16.06 -13.68 6.73
C CYS A 153 17.42 -13.02 7.00
N ARG A 154 18.34 -13.07 6.05
CA ARG A 154 19.63 -12.36 6.14
C ARG A 154 19.44 -10.86 6.11
N ILE A 155 18.58 -10.40 5.19
CA ILE A 155 18.25 -8.99 4.99
C ILE A 155 16.74 -8.85 4.92
N ILE A 156 16.21 -7.77 5.47
CA ILE A 156 14.80 -7.37 5.37
C ILE A 156 14.70 -6.07 4.58
N HIS A 157 13.97 -6.08 3.50
CA HIS A 157 13.54 -4.89 2.79
C HIS A 157 12.48 -4.15 3.60
N CYS A 158 12.73 -2.88 3.84
CA CYS A 158 11.81 -1.94 4.48
C CYS A 158 11.44 -0.87 3.44
N PRO A 159 10.17 -0.74 3.03
CA PRO A 159 9.80 0.25 2.01
C PRO A 159 9.98 1.70 2.49
N THR A 160 10.09 1.92 3.80
CA THR A 160 10.27 3.24 4.40
C THR A 160 11.13 3.19 5.66
N TYR A 161 11.69 4.35 6.03
CA TYR A 161 12.41 4.49 7.31
C TYR A 161 11.49 4.23 8.52
N MET A 162 10.21 4.59 8.44
CA MET A 162 9.23 4.27 9.49
C MET A 162 9.14 2.75 9.73
N VAL A 163 9.13 1.95 8.67
CA VAL A 163 9.11 0.47 8.80
C VAL A 163 10.41 -0.04 9.42
N ARG A 164 11.57 0.47 9.02
CA ARG A 164 12.84 0.12 9.64
C ARG A 164 12.82 0.41 11.15
N ASP A 165 12.42 1.62 11.54
CA ASP A 165 12.40 2.04 12.95
C ASP A 165 11.38 1.24 13.75
N TYR A 166 10.24 0.88 13.13
CA TYR A 166 9.26 -0.04 13.69
C TYR A 166 9.89 -1.41 14.00
N LEU A 167 10.60 -2.01 13.03
CA LEU A 167 11.26 -3.30 13.22
C LEU A 167 12.37 -3.23 14.28
N ASP A 168 13.13 -2.16 14.33
CA ASP A 168 14.16 -1.93 15.36
C ASP A 168 13.53 -1.85 16.75
N GLY A 169 12.41 -1.14 16.89
CA GLY A 169 11.64 -1.05 18.13
C GLY A 169 11.08 -2.39 18.63
N TYR A 170 10.83 -3.34 17.70
CA TYR A 170 10.42 -4.70 18.04
C TYR A 170 11.59 -5.71 18.13
N GLY A 171 12.84 -5.23 18.00
CA GLY A 171 14.05 -6.02 18.23
C GLY A 171 14.40 -7.01 17.12
N PHE A 172 14.05 -6.72 15.87
CA PHE A 172 14.50 -7.48 14.71
C PHE A 172 16.01 -7.32 14.53
N LYS A 173 16.74 -8.43 14.38
CA LYS A 173 18.22 -8.47 14.31
C LYS A 173 18.77 -8.49 12.90
N SER A 174 17.99 -8.97 11.93
CA SER A 174 18.38 -9.00 10.52
C SER A 174 18.78 -7.62 10.03
N GLU A 175 19.71 -7.56 9.10
CA GLU A 175 20.04 -6.32 8.41
C GLU A 175 18.81 -5.76 7.70
N LYS A 176 18.65 -4.45 7.68
CA LYS A 176 17.54 -3.77 6.99
C LYS A 176 18.08 -2.91 5.86
N MET A 177 17.49 -3.06 4.68
CA MET A 177 17.71 -2.17 3.56
C MET A 177 16.44 -1.35 3.30
N VAL A 178 16.58 -0.04 3.24
CA VAL A 178 15.45 0.89 3.10
C VAL A 178 15.43 1.45 1.70
N PHE A 179 14.41 1.08 0.94
CA PHE A 179 14.11 1.64 -0.39
C PHE A 179 12.63 1.42 -0.70
N SER A 180 12.07 2.27 -1.56
CA SER A 180 10.66 2.21 -1.97
C SER A 180 10.36 0.94 -2.78
N ASN A 181 9.10 0.47 -2.75
CA ASN A 181 8.62 -0.51 -3.72
C ASN A 181 8.61 0.05 -5.16
N GLY A 182 8.59 1.37 -5.29
CA GLY A 182 8.67 2.06 -6.55
C GLY A 182 7.34 2.15 -7.31
N ILE A 183 7.28 3.14 -8.19
CA ILE A 183 6.20 3.31 -9.17
C ILE A 183 6.79 3.55 -10.55
N THR A 184 6.02 3.34 -11.58
CA THR A 184 6.35 3.87 -12.92
C THR A 184 6.22 5.38 -12.87
N THR A 185 7.33 6.11 -13.03
CA THR A 185 7.35 7.58 -12.98
C THR A 185 6.98 8.23 -14.30
N ALA A 186 6.94 7.47 -15.39
CA ALA A 186 6.42 7.96 -16.66
C ALA A 186 4.96 8.37 -16.53
N THR A 187 4.62 9.52 -17.08
CA THR A 187 3.27 10.10 -17.04
C THR A 187 2.95 10.75 -18.38
N ASP A 188 1.66 10.79 -18.73
CA ASP A 188 1.14 11.56 -19.85
C ASP A 188 0.85 13.03 -19.46
N ARG A 189 1.18 13.45 -18.24
CA ARG A 189 0.99 14.83 -17.75
C ARG A 189 1.81 15.80 -18.60
N THR A 190 1.16 16.87 -19.01
CA THR A 190 1.76 17.99 -19.76
C THR A 190 1.64 19.30 -18.96
N SER A 191 2.40 20.30 -19.35
CA SER A 191 2.33 21.63 -18.71
C SER A 191 0.99 22.35 -18.95
N SER A 192 0.19 21.88 -19.92
CA SER A 192 -1.14 22.40 -20.19
C SER A 192 -2.25 21.77 -19.34
N ASP A 193 -1.94 20.67 -18.66
CA ASP A 193 -2.92 20.01 -17.77
C ASP A 193 -3.16 20.88 -16.55
N LYS A 194 -4.41 21.25 -16.34
CA LYS A 194 -4.83 22.04 -15.20
C LYS A 194 -5.74 21.20 -14.29
N PRO A 195 -5.56 21.30 -12.97
CA PRO A 195 -6.48 20.66 -12.05
C PRO A 195 -7.87 21.28 -12.14
N GLN A 196 -8.89 20.49 -11.85
CA GLN A 196 -10.28 20.97 -11.83
C GLN A 196 -10.52 21.81 -10.57
N ALA A 197 -10.83 23.09 -10.76
CA ALA A 197 -11.07 24.07 -9.69
C ALA A 197 -12.53 24.59 -9.64
N ASP A 198 -13.36 24.17 -10.57
CA ASP A 198 -14.79 24.50 -10.57
C ASP A 198 -15.61 23.29 -11.02
N PRO A 199 -16.19 22.54 -10.07
CA PRO A 199 -15.87 22.53 -8.62
C PRO A 199 -14.45 22.00 -8.34
N TYR A 200 -13.88 22.32 -7.16
CA TYR A 200 -12.59 21.79 -6.73
C TYR A 200 -12.63 20.27 -6.59
N LEU A 201 -11.93 19.54 -7.45
CA LEU A 201 -11.90 18.09 -7.39
C LEU A 201 -10.93 17.61 -6.30
N ILE A 202 -11.44 16.98 -5.25
CA ILE A 202 -10.63 16.35 -4.19
C ILE A 202 -10.73 14.84 -4.30
N LEU A 203 -9.58 14.21 -4.57
CA LEU A 203 -9.47 12.77 -4.75
C LEU A 203 -8.96 12.07 -3.47
N CYS A 204 -9.59 10.96 -3.12
CA CYS A 204 -9.10 10.05 -2.10
C CYS A 204 -9.12 8.60 -2.65
N THR A 205 -7.97 7.93 -2.67
CA THR A 205 -7.86 6.58 -3.21
C THR A 205 -7.63 5.54 -2.13
N GLY A 206 -7.95 4.29 -2.45
CA GLY A 206 -7.63 3.13 -1.62
C GLY A 206 -8.86 2.33 -1.19
N ARG A 207 -8.59 1.14 -0.63
CA ARG A 207 -9.63 0.23 -0.15
C ARG A 207 -10.49 0.91 0.92
N PHE A 208 -11.81 0.71 0.88
CA PHE A 208 -12.72 1.26 1.89
C PHE A 208 -12.72 0.40 3.14
N SER A 209 -11.78 0.67 4.02
CA SER A 209 -11.48 -0.11 5.22
C SER A 209 -11.24 0.80 6.43
N ASN A 210 -11.11 0.21 7.62
CA ASN A 210 -10.94 0.99 8.86
C ASN A 210 -9.61 1.76 8.87
N GLU A 211 -8.52 1.13 8.45
CA GLU A 211 -7.18 1.72 8.43
C GLU A 211 -7.04 2.85 7.40
N LYS A 212 -7.79 2.81 6.29
CA LYS A 212 -7.74 3.87 5.26
C LYS A 212 -8.56 5.10 5.64
N SER A 213 -9.52 4.98 6.55
CA SER A 213 -10.20 6.07 7.25
C SER A 213 -10.78 7.20 6.36
N GLN A 214 -11.26 6.88 5.14
CA GLN A 214 -11.82 7.87 4.21
C GLN A 214 -13.02 8.65 4.79
N GLY A 215 -13.67 8.08 5.82
CA GLY A 215 -14.71 8.78 6.56
C GLY A 215 -14.24 10.11 7.17
N THR A 216 -12.95 10.24 7.50
CA THR A 216 -12.38 11.50 8.02
C THR A 216 -12.53 12.64 7.01
N LEU A 217 -12.38 12.36 5.69
CA LEU A 217 -12.59 13.36 4.65
C LEU A 217 -14.08 13.76 4.54
N LEU A 218 -15.00 12.80 4.65
CA LEU A 218 -16.43 13.10 4.68
C LEU A 218 -16.82 13.96 5.91
N ASP A 219 -16.26 13.61 7.08
CA ASP A 219 -16.50 14.40 8.29
C ASP A 219 -15.88 15.79 8.20
N ALA A 220 -14.74 15.97 7.52
CA ALA A 220 -14.07 17.25 7.32
C ALA A 220 -14.95 18.27 6.55
N MET A 221 -15.81 17.79 5.67
CA MET A 221 -16.71 18.69 4.92
C MET A 221 -17.67 19.49 5.81
N ARG A 222 -17.93 19.02 7.04
CA ARG A 222 -18.73 19.80 8.00
C ARG A 222 -18.01 21.00 8.61
N TYR A 223 -16.68 21.05 8.46
CA TYR A 223 -15.82 22.10 9.01
C TYR A 223 -15.25 23.00 7.91
N SER A 224 -15.18 22.53 6.67
CA SER A 224 -14.66 23.30 5.54
C SER A 224 -15.61 24.44 5.15
N ARG A 225 -15.04 25.63 4.97
CA ARG A 225 -15.74 26.82 4.44
C ARG A 225 -16.12 26.68 2.97
N HIS A 226 -15.38 25.85 2.24
CA HIS A 226 -15.52 25.61 0.80
C HIS A 226 -16.27 24.32 0.47
N SER A 227 -16.89 23.65 1.46
CA SER A 227 -17.53 22.34 1.28
C SER A 227 -18.53 22.30 0.12
N ARG A 228 -19.22 23.42 -0.18
CA ARG A 228 -20.17 23.53 -1.29
C ARG A 228 -19.53 23.75 -2.66
N GLU A 229 -18.24 24.07 -2.71
CA GLU A 229 -17.46 24.27 -3.94
C GLU A 229 -16.61 23.03 -4.27
N ILE A 230 -16.66 21.99 -3.41
CA ILE A 230 -15.84 20.79 -3.50
C ILE A 230 -16.64 19.65 -4.15
N GLN A 231 -16.03 19.01 -5.16
CA GLN A 231 -16.43 17.73 -5.69
C GLN A 231 -15.50 16.64 -5.10
N LEU A 232 -16.04 15.77 -4.24
CA LEU A 232 -15.29 14.63 -3.73
C LEU A 232 -15.29 13.48 -4.73
N SER A 233 -14.14 12.81 -4.87
CA SER A 233 -13.99 11.57 -5.63
C SER A 233 -13.30 10.52 -4.78
N PHE A 234 -13.94 9.37 -4.60
CA PHE A 234 -13.38 8.22 -3.88
C PHE A 234 -13.12 7.09 -4.88
N ALA A 235 -11.84 6.79 -5.10
CA ALA A 235 -11.43 5.71 -5.99
C ALA A 235 -11.06 4.48 -5.17
N GLY A 236 -11.97 3.50 -5.13
CA GLY A 236 -11.77 2.26 -4.39
C GLY A 236 -13.05 1.48 -4.17
N LYS A 237 -12.91 0.34 -3.52
CA LYS A 237 -14.01 -0.52 -3.04
C LYS A 237 -13.62 -1.15 -1.71
N GLY A 238 -14.59 -1.64 -0.95
CA GLY A 238 -14.29 -2.31 0.31
C GLY A 238 -15.46 -2.37 1.30
N PRO A 239 -15.27 -3.02 2.45
CA PRO A 239 -16.36 -3.30 3.39
C PRO A 239 -17.04 -2.05 3.97
N LYS A 240 -16.38 -0.89 3.95
CA LYS A 240 -16.96 0.37 4.46
C LYS A 240 -17.75 1.17 3.41
N GLU A 241 -17.84 0.72 2.16
CA GLU A 241 -18.54 1.45 1.09
C GLU A 241 -19.99 1.82 1.47
N LYS A 242 -20.76 0.86 1.99
CA LYS A 242 -22.13 1.09 2.42
C LYS A 242 -22.23 2.17 3.52
N LYS A 243 -21.26 2.20 4.44
CA LYS A 243 -21.18 3.24 5.47
C LYS A 243 -20.91 4.60 4.83
N TYR A 244 -19.96 4.69 3.91
CA TYR A 244 -19.59 5.96 3.27
C TYR A 244 -20.72 6.51 2.41
N ARG A 245 -21.43 5.68 1.65
CA ARG A 245 -22.63 6.11 0.91
C ARG A 245 -23.72 6.67 1.82
N LYS A 246 -23.91 6.11 3.03
CA LYS A 246 -24.84 6.67 4.03
C LYS A 246 -24.37 8.03 4.56
N MET A 247 -23.06 8.22 4.78
CA MET A 247 -22.49 9.50 5.20
C MET A 247 -22.68 10.55 4.11
N VAL A 248 -22.41 10.20 2.84
CA VAL A 248 -22.65 11.06 1.67
C VAL A 248 -24.11 11.50 1.61
N ALA A 249 -25.05 10.56 1.65
CA ALA A 249 -26.48 10.88 1.60
C ALA A 249 -26.90 11.87 2.72
N ARG A 250 -26.31 11.73 3.91
CA ARG A 250 -26.56 12.65 5.01
C ARG A 250 -25.96 14.05 4.76
N LEU A 251 -24.72 14.14 4.26
CA LEU A 251 -24.08 15.42 3.93
C LEU A 251 -24.84 16.17 2.83
N MET A 252 -25.33 15.45 1.82
CA MET A 252 -26.18 16.03 0.76
C MET A 252 -27.50 16.52 1.34
N LYS A 253 -28.19 15.71 2.15
CA LYS A 253 -29.47 16.10 2.80
C LYS A 253 -29.30 17.30 3.71
N ASP A 254 -28.22 17.39 4.47
CA ASP A 254 -27.92 18.48 5.39
C ASP A 254 -27.44 19.76 4.63
N GLY A 255 -27.32 19.73 3.29
CA GLY A 255 -26.85 20.84 2.46
C GLY A 255 -25.39 21.22 2.65
N VAL A 256 -24.60 20.33 3.25
CA VAL A 256 -23.15 20.53 3.46
C VAL A 256 -22.40 20.47 2.12
N LEU A 257 -22.77 19.55 1.24
CA LEU A 257 -22.21 19.41 -0.10
C LEU A 257 -23.23 19.91 -1.15
N ALA A 258 -22.75 20.57 -2.20
CA ALA A 258 -23.55 20.91 -3.37
C ALA A 258 -23.42 19.88 -4.49
N TYR A 259 -22.27 19.16 -4.53
CA TYR A 259 -21.99 18.14 -5.54
C TYR A 259 -21.99 16.75 -4.89
N GLU A 260 -22.70 15.79 -5.50
CA GLU A 260 -22.72 14.41 -5.02
C GLU A 260 -21.34 13.76 -5.21
N PRO A 261 -20.72 13.22 -4.14
CA PRO A 261 -19.44 12.53 -4.23
C PRO A 261 -19.48 11.35 -5.20
N VAL A 262 -18.46 11.25 -6.06
CA VAL A 262 -18.27 10.12 -6.96
C VAL A 262 -17.56 9.00 -6.22
N ILE A 263 -18.16 7.81 -6.21
CA ILE A 263 -17.55 6.61 -5.62
C ILE A 263 -17.44 5.57 -6.73
N GLY A 264 -16.19 5.19 -7.09
CA GLY A 264 -15.93 4.28 -8.18
C GLY A 264 -14.66 3.44 -7.99
N PHE A 265 -14.51 2.45 -8.84
CA PHE A 265 -13.29 1.64 -8.94
C PHE A 265 -12.82 1.68 -10.40
N TYR A 266 -11.55 2.04 -10.60
CA TYR A 266 -11.01 2.39 -11.92
C TYR A 266 -9.77 1.57 -12.23
N ASP A 267 -9.51 1.33 -13.51
CA ASP A 267 -8.21 0.87 -13.99
C ASP A 267 -7.13 1.95 -13.80
N SER A 268 -5.87 1.55 -13.88
CA SER A 268 -4.73 2.44 -13.62
C SER A 268 -4.69 3.65 -14.56
N LYS A 269 -5.07 3.49 -15.84
CA LYS A 269 -5.05 4.59 -16.82
C LYS A 269 -6.13 5.63 -16.51
N THR A 270 -7.33 5.17 -16.24
CA THR A 270 -8.45 6.04 -15.85
C THR A 270 -8.14 6.76 -14.55
N LEU A 271 -7.59 6.05 -13.53
CA LEU A 271 -7.22 6.63 -12.25
C LEU A 271 -6.12 7.69 -12.42
N SER A 272 -5.10 7.46 -13.25
CA SER A 272 -4.07 8.46 -13.58
C SER A 272 -4.68 9.73 -14.15
N GLY A 273 -5.67 9.62 -15.08
CA GLY A 273 -6.41 10.76 -15.60
C GLY A 273 -7.21 11.53 -14.54
N ILE A 274 -7.78 10.81 -13.54
CA ILE A 274 -8.48 11.46 -12.42
C ILE A 274 -7.47 12.15 -11.50
N CYS A 275 -6.33 11.51 -11.19
CA CYS A 275 -5.26 12.12 -10.40
C CYS A 275 -4.77 13.44 -11.03
N ARG A 276 -4.62 13.48 -12.35
CA ARG A 276 -4.18 14.66 -13.11
C ARG A 276 -5.15 15.83 -13.00
N LYS A 277 -6.46 15.53 -12.91
CA LYS A 277 -7.51 16.52 -12.70
C LYS A 277 -7.71 16.90 -11.25
N ALA A 278 -7.18 16.11 -10.30
CA ALA A 278 -7.38 16.39 -8.89
C ALA A 278 -6.74 17.71 -8.47
N TYR A 279 -7.54 18.58 -7.87
CA TYR A 279 -7.06 19.81 -7.26
C TYR A 279 -6.23 19.48 -6.02
N LEU A 280 -6.75 18.57 -5.17
CA LEU A 280 -6.02 18.00 -4.04
C LEU A 280 -6.16 16.47 -4.01
N TYR A 281 -5.15 15.83 -3.49
CA TYR A 281 -5.20 14.41 -3.13
C TYR A 281 -5.20 14.26 -1.61
N VAL A 282 -6.19 13.59 -1.04
CA VAL A 282 -6.29 13.40 0.40
C VAL A 282 -5.99 11.96 0.79
N HIS A 283 -5.04 11.78 1.72
CA HIS A 283 -4.66 10.46 2.24
C HIS A 283 -4.95 10.37 3.73
N CYS A 284 -6.09 9.73 4.10
CA CYS A 284 -6.59 9.69 5.46
C CYS A 284 -6.10 8.48 6.28
N ALA A 285 -5.23 7.61 5.75
CA ALA A 285 -4.87 6.36 6.39
C ALA A 285 -4.29 6.56 7.81
N THR A 286 -4.73 5.72 8.73
CA THR A 286 -4.23 5.67 10.11
C THR A 286 -3.13 4.65 10.31
N VAL A 287 -3.00 3.70 9.38
CA VAL A 287 -1.92 2.71 9.28
C VAL A 287 -1.52 2.61 7.82
N GLU A 288 -0.27 2.89 7.50
CA GLU A 288 0.23 2.83 6.12
C GLU A 288 1.73 2.54 6.11
N VAL A 289 2.12 1.51 5.37
CA VAL A 289 3.52 1.08 5.26
C VAL A 289 4.33 1.97 4.32
N GLU A 290 3.72 2.42 3.23
CA GLU A 290 4.35 3.30 2.25
C GLU A 290 3.35 4.30 1.68
N GLY A 291 2.28 3.83 1.02
CA GLY A 291 1.24 4.66 0.41
C GLY A 291 1.53 5.03 -1.04
N LEU A 292 1.86 4.03 -1.88
CA LEU A 292 2.19 4.24 -3.30
C LEU A 292 1.11 4.99 -4.07
N SER A 293 -0.17 4.81 -3.73
CA SER A 293 -1.26 5.57 -4.35
C SER A 293 -1.15 7.09 -4.15
N CYS A 294 -0.51 7.52 -3.06
CA CYS A 294 -0.15 8.93 -2.87
C CYS A 294 0.93 9.34 -3.87
N VAL A 295 2.01 8.55 -3.98
CA VAL A 295 3.11 8.82 -4.93
C VAL A 295 2.61 8.87 -6.37
N GLU A 296 1.68 7.99 -6.74
CA GLU A 296 1.02 8.00 -8.07
C GLU A 296 0.22 9.29 -8.31
N ALA A 297 -0.49 9.79 -7.29
CA ALA A 297 -1.21 11.06 -7.41
C ALA A 297 -0.24 12.26 -7.51
N LEU A 298 0.86 12.25 -6.73
CA LEU A 298 1.90 13.27 -6.80
C LEU A 298 2.56 13.32 -8.18
N ARG A 299 2.80 12.16 -8.81
CA ARG A 299 3.34 12.07 -10.19
C ARG A 299 2.49 12.88 -11.17
N GLU A 300 1.19 12.89 -10.99
CA GLU A 300 0.25 13.62 -11.83
C GLU A 300 0.08 15.10 -11.41
N GLY A 301 0.83 15.59 -10.41
CA GLY A 301 0.81 16.98 -9.95
C GLY A 301 -0.31 17.32 -8.97
N ALA A 302 -0.99 16.33 -8.41
CA ALA A 302 -1.94 16.56 -7.33
C ALA A 302 -1.20 16.98 -6.05
N VAL A 303 -1.62 18.06 -5.39
CA VAL A 303 -1.06 18.47 -4.11
C VAL A 303 -1.69 17.63 -3.00
N PRO A 304 -0.88 16.98 -2.15
CA PRO A 304 -1.42 16.07 -1.15
C PRO A 304 -1.82 16.78 0.15
N VAL A 305 -2.80 16.21 0.86
CA VAL A 305 -3.09 16.47 2.27
C VAL A 305 -3.12 15.12 2.98
N ILE A 306 -2.11 14.87 3.83
CA ILE A 306 -1.76 13.53 4.31
C ILE A 306 -1.91 13.44 5.83
N ALA A 307 -2.57 12.38 6.29
CA ALA A 307 -2.67 12.06 7.70
C ALA A 307 -1.29 11.63 8.28
N LYS A 308 -0.89 12.22 9.40
CA LYS A 308 0.35 11.89 10.13
C LYS A 308 0.01 11.24 11.46
N GLY A 309 0.58 10.08 11.69
CA GLY A 309 0.46 9.30 12.93
C GLY A 309 1.68 8.40 13.13
N ARG A 310 1.69 7.64 14.23
CA ARG A 310 2.83 6.80 14.62
C ARG A 310 3.19 5.72 13.59
N VAL A 311 2.20 5.18 12.90
CA VAL A 311 2.35 4.07 11.95
C VAL A 311 1.83 4.44 10.54
N THR A 312 2.03 5.71 10.14
CA THR A 312 1.70 6.21 8.82
C THR A 312 2.95 6.70 8.11
N ALA A 313 3.48 5.93 7.17
CA ALA A 313 4.69 6.31 6.44
C ALA A 313 4.44 7.38 5.36
N THR A 314 3.20 7.51 4.87
CA THR A 314 2.86 8.39 3.74
C THR A 314 3.21 9.86 3.99
N ALA A 315 3.24 10.30 5.26
CA ALA A 315 3.63 11.67 5.61
C ALA A 315 5.06 12.05 5.16
N GLN A 316 5.94 11.07 4.87
CA GLN A 316 7.27 11.29 4.32
C GLN A 316 7.25 11.91 2.91
N PHE A 317 6.15 11.83 2.20
CA PHE A 317 6.01 12.39 0.86
C PHE A 317 5.61 13.87 0.87
N ALA A 318 5.22 14.41 2.02
CA ALA A 318 4.89 15.82 2.14
C ALA A 318 6.16 16.69 2.03
N LEU A 319 6.15 17.64 1.12
CA LEU A 319 7.20 18.65 0.96
C LEU A 319 6.95 19.88 1.84
N ASP A 320 5.74 20.00 2.40
CA ASP A 320 5.29 21.15 3.18
C ASP A 320 4.40 20.69 4.35
N GLU A 321 4.58 21.30 5.52
CA GLU A 321 3.77 21.00 6.71
C GLU A 321 2.28 21.34 6.52
N ARG A 322 1.94 22.22 5.60
CA ARG A 322 0.57 22.54 5.21
C ARG A 322 -0.14 21.38 4.52
N SER A 323 0.63 20.41 4.02
CA SER A 323 0.13 19.14 3.48
C SER A 323 -0.07 18.05 4.54
N ILE A 324 0.07 18.36 5.82
CA ILE A 324 -0.01 17.38 6.90
C ILE A 324 -1.13 17.73 7.89
N PHE A 325 -1.87 16.71 8.34
CA PHE A 325 -2.84 16.82 9.42
C PHE A 325 -2.76 15.60 10.36
N PRO A 326 -3.17 15.72 11.64
CA PRO A 326 -3.20 14.59 12.56
C PRO A 326 -4.21 13.52 12.14
N ILE A 327 -3.88 12.23 12.33
CA ILE A 327 -4.82 11.14 12.02
C ILE A 327 -6.18 11.35 12.68
N ARG A 328 -7.27 11.10 11.94
CA ARG A 328 -8.69 11.24 12.38
C ARG A 328 -9.13 12.64 12.79
N ASP A 329 -8.32 13.66 12.60
CA ASP A 329 -8.68 15.04 12.88
C ASP A 329 -9.35 15.68 11.65
N ALA A 330 -10.68 15.57 11.60
CA ALA A 330 -11.49 16.09 10.50
C ALA A 330 -11.45 17.63 10.42
N LYS A 331 -11.30 18.32 11.56
CA LYS A 331 -11.22 19.78 11.59
C LYS A 331 -9.89 20.27 11.03
N ALA A 332 -8.78 19.69 11.50
CA ALA A 332 -7.46 20.02 10.96
C ALA A 332 -7.36 19.68 9.45
N LEU A 333 -7.98 18.56 8.99
CA LEU A 333 -8.05 18.25 7.57
C LEU A 333 -8.80 19.33 6.78
N ALA A 334 -9.95 19.78 7.27
CA ALA A 334 -10.72 20.87 6.64
C ALA A 334 -9.89 22.16 6.53
N GLU A 335 -9.20 22.56 7.61
CA GLU A 335 -8.33 23.74 7.64
C GLU A 335 -7.21 23.66 6.60
N ARG A 336 -6.63 22.46 6.36
CA ARG A 336 -5.61 22.25 5.32
C ARG A 336 -6.21 22.34 3.91
N ILE A 337 -7.37 21.73 3.68
CA ILE A 337 -8.09 21.82 2.40
C ILE A 337 -8.41 23.26 2.07
N ASP A 338 -9.01 23.99 3.02
CA ASP A 338 -9.39 25.37 2.83
C ASP A 338 -8.17 26.25 2.51
N TRP A 339 -7.06 26.02 3.23
CA TRP A 339 -5.84 26.77 2.97
C TRP A 339 -5.34 26.61 1.53
N TRP A 340 -5.30 25.38 1.00
CA TRP A 340 -4.88 25.13 -0.38
C TRP A 340 -5.85 25.71 -1.42
N ILE A 341 -7.14 25.78 -1.12
CA ILE A 341 -8.14 26.41 -2.00
C ILE A 341 -7.94 27.93 -2.03
N GLU A 342 -7.64 28.53 -0.89
CA GLU A 342 -7.43 29.97 -0.75
C GLU A 342 -6.08 30.47 -1.28
N HIS A 343 -5.14 29.53 -1.61
CA HIS A 343 -3.79 29.87 -2.11
C HIS A 343 -3.49 29.15 -3.44
N PRO A 344 -4.22 29.47 -4.52
CA PRO A 344 -4.13 28.72 -5.79
C PRO A 344 -2.77 28.82 -6.46
N GLU A 345 -2.06 29.95 -6.37
CA GLU A 345 -0.73 30.11 -6.93
C GLU A 345 0.29 29.19 -6.24
N GLU A 346 0.24 29.12 -4.91
CA GLU A 346 1.09 28.23 -4.14
C GLU A 346 0.76 26.76 -4.42
N ARG A 347 -0.52 26.43 -4.56
CA ARG A 347 -0.96 25.09 -4.96
C ARG A 347 -0.41 24.71 -6.32
N GLU A 348 -0.42 25.60 -7.32
CA GLU A 348 0.11 25.34 -8.66
C GLU A 348 1.62 25.09 -8.60
N ARG A 349 2.37 25.96 -7.92
CA ARG A 349 3.81 25.83 -7.70
C ARG A 349 4.16 24.50 -7.02
N MET A 350 3.41 24.13 -5.99
CA MET A 350 3.63 22.89 -5.24
C MET A 350 3.25 21.65 -6.05
N GLY A 351 2.28 21.72 -6.94
CA GLY A 351 1.92 20.61 -7.82
C GLY A 351 3.11 20.16 -8.69
N ASP A 352 3.86 21.12 -9.25
CA ASP A 352 5.06 20.81 -10.04
C ASP A 352 6.20 20.29 -9.16
N ALA A 353 6.40 20.87 -7.98
CA ALA A 353 7.41 20.41 -7.02
C ALA A 353 7.13 18.97 -6.56
N TYR A 354 5.87 18.62 -6.30
CA TYR A 354 5.47 17.25 -5.94
C TYR A 354 5.71 16.29 -7.10
N ALA A 355 5.34 16.65 -8.33
CA ALA A 355 5.57 15.82 -9.51
C ALA A 355 7.07 15.55 -9.74
N GLU A 356 7.93 16.52 -9.50
CA GLU A 356 9.39 16.34 -9.59
C GLU A 356 9.92 15.44 -8.47
N SER A 357 9.40 15.59 -7.27
CA SER A 357 9.86 14.87 -6.07
C SER A 357 9.70 13.35 -6.16
N VAL A 358 8.78 12.85 -7.00
CA VAL A 358 8.50 11.42 -7.11
C VAL A 358 9.52 10.65 -7.95
N LYS A 359 10.39 11.33 -8.70
CA LYS A 359 11.42 10.68 -9.56
C LYS A 359 12.34 9.75 -8.77
N LYS A 360 12.60 10.05 -7.50
CA LYS A 360 13.40 9.20 -6.60
C LYS A 360 12.72 7.87 -6.22
N TYR A 361 11.43 7.73 -6.52
CA TYR A 361 10.65 6.52 -6.27
C TYR A 361 10.42 5.72 -7.57
N ASP A 362 11.24 5.93 -8.60
CA ASP A 362 11.15 5.20 -9.86
C ASP A 362 11.37 3.70 -9.65
N ILE A 363 10.52 2.89 -10.30
CA ILE A 363 10.55 1.44 -10.18
C ILE A 363 11.92 0.83 -10.56
N ASN A 364 12.61 1.41 -11.54
CA ASN A 364 13.92 0.92 -11.95
C ASN A 364 14.97 1.09 -10.84
N LEU A 365 14.88 2.16 -10.02
CA LEU A 365 15.74 2.35 -8.86
C LEU A 365 15.43 1.30 -7.79
N SER A 366 14.15 1.04 -7.54
CA SER A 366 13.70 0.03 -6.59
C SER A 366 14.18 -1.37 -6.98
N ILE A 367 14.05 -1.74 -8.24
CA ILE A 367 14.50 -3.04 -8.76
C ILE A 367 16.03 -3.19 -8.66
N ARG A 368 16.80 -2.14 -8.97
CA ARG A 368 18.26 -2.16 -8.76
C ARG A 368 18.62 -2.40 -7.31
N SER A 369 17.97 -1.71 -6.37
CA SER A 369 18.20 -1.90 -4.94
C SER A 369 17.79 -3.30 -4.47
N MET A 370 16.72 -3.87 -5.04
CA MET A 370 16.29 -5.24 -4.75
C MET A 370 17.33 -6.26 -5.22
N ILE A 371 17.86 -6.11 -6.44
CA ILE A 371 18.92 -6.98 -6.98
C ILE A 371 20.20 -6.84 -6.14
N GLU A 372 20.56 -5.63 -5.73
CA GLU A 372 21.68 -5.38 -4.83
C GLU A 372 21.48 -6.12 -3.49
N MET A 373 20.28 -6.05 -2.91
CA MET A 373 19.93 -6.77 -1.69
C MET A 373 20.12 -8.29 -1.85
N TYR A 374 19.67 -8.87 -2.97
CA TYR A 374 19.86 -10.30 -3.24
C TYR A 374 21.34 -10.66 -3.36
N ASN A 375 22.12 -9.90 -4.14
CA ASN A 375 23.56 -10.14 -4.29
C ASN A 375 24.28 -10.05 -2.94
N LYS A 376 23.98 -9.03 -2.14
CA LYS A 376 24.52 -8.87 -0.78
C LYS A 376 24.15 -10.04 0.13
N ALA A 377 22.93 -10.53 0.03
CA ALA A 377 22.49 -11.67 0.83
C ALA A 377 23.18 -12.97 0.42
N LEU A 378 23.51 -13.16 -0.85
CA LEU A 378 24.22 -14.36 -1.34
C LEU A 378 25.70 -14.41 -0.88
N VAL A 379 26.35 -13.25 -0.73
CA VAL A 379 27.77 -13.18 -0.32
C VAL A 379 27.93 -13.36 1.18
N LYS A 380 26.97 -13.02 2.00
CA LYS A 380 26.97 -13.23 3.46
C LYS A 380 26.77 -14.70 3.83
#